data_6fcad94a64d0abb510096693141cba39
#
_entry.id   6fcad94a64d0abb510096693141cba39
#
_cell.length_a   1.000
_cell.length_b   1.000
_cell.length_c   1.000
_cell.angle_alpha   90.00
_cell.angle_beta   90.00
_cell.angle_gamma   90.00
#
_symmetry.space_group_name_H-M   'P 1'
#
loop_
_entity.id
_entity.type
_entity.pdbx_description
1 polymer ?
#
loop_
_entity_poly.entity_id
_entity_poly.type
_entity_poly.pdbx_seq_one_letter_code
_entity_poly.pdbx_strand_id
1 'polypeptide(L)'
;MTDKITYYAIIDEFSSRDRPGGVLRRVVNDEGQVDEAFSRDLKWEFSPLLYAAERGDTMFDFVPISEEEAGRIVERIRGLASPDA
;
A
#
# COMPACT_ATOMS: atom_id res chain seq x y z
N MET A 1 -3.61 1.65 24.08
CA MET A 1 -3.94 2.40 22.92
C MET A 1 -3.64 1.67 21.66
N THR A 2 -4.57 1.76 20.74
CA THR A 2 -4.56 0.90 19.56
C THR A 2 -4.24 1.71 18.32
N ASP A 3 -3.33 1.22 17.52
CA ASP A 3 -3.06 1.82 16.22
C ASP A 3 -4.26 1.55 15.32
N LYS A 4 -4.64 2.56 14.55
CA LYS A 4 -5.65 2.39 13.53
C LYS A 4 -4.93 2.26 12.19
N ILE A 5 -5.12 1.13 11.52
CA ILE A 5 -4.45 0.86 10.26
C ILE A 5 -5.47 0.76 9.14
N THR A 6 -5.25 1.53 8.09
CA THR A 6 -6.07 1.47 6.88
C THR A 6 -5.18 1.07 5.72
N TYR A 7 -5.64 0.11 4.93
CA TYR A 7 -4.90 -0.35 3.76
C TYR A 7 -5.51 0.20 2.49
N TYR A 8 -4.65 0.46 1.50
CA TYR A 8 -5.07 0.99 0.20
C TYR A 8 -4.38 0.22 -0.91
N ALA A 9 -5.13 -0.10 -1.95
CA ALA A 9 -4.56 -0.64 -3.17
C ALA A 9 -4.07 0.54 -4.01
N ILE A 10 -2.88 0.41 -4.57
CA ILE A 10 -2.30 1.44 -5.45
C ILE A 10 -2.61 1.05 -6.88
N ILE A 11 -3.33 1.92 -7.58
CA ILE A 11 -3.77 1.68 -8.94
C ILE A 11 -3.19 2.75 -9.86
N ASP A 12 -2.50 2.32 -10.90
CA ASP A 12 -1.97 3.23 -11.91
C ASP A 12 -2.57 2.88 -13.27
N GLU A 13 -2.04 3.46 -14.35
CA GLU A 13 -2.60 3.24 -15.68
C GLU A 13 -2.40 1.82 -16.22
N PHE A 14 -1.50 1.06 -15.59
CA PHE A 14 -1.20 -0.32 -16.00
C PHE A 14 -1.80 -1.36 -15.07
N SER A 15 -2.54 -0.93 -14.08
CA SER A 15 -3.13 -1.82 -13.10
C SER A 15 -4.61 -1.52 -12.91
N SER A 16 -5.32 -2.41 -12.20
CA SER A 16 -6.74 -2.24 -11.97
C SER A 16 -7.05 -2.64 -10.53
N ARG A 17 -8.31 -2.45 -10.14
CA ARG A 17 -8.74 -2.84 -8.81
C ARG A 17 -8.56 -4.33 -8.57
N ASP A 18 -8.73 -5.15 -9.61
CA ASP A 18 -8.55 -6.59 -9.50
C ASP A 18 -7.08 -7.00 -9.44
N ARG A 19 -6.21 -6.19 -10.01
CA ARG A 19 -4.77 -6.46 -10.02
C ARG A 19 -4.01 -5.17 -9.75
N PRO A 20 -4.03 -4.69 -8.50
CA PRO A 20 -3.36 -3.44 -8.15
C PRO A 20 -1.86 -3.52 -8.36
N GLY A 21 -1.25 -2.36 -8.59
CA GLY A 21 0.19 -2.28 -8.75
C GLY A 21 0.96 -2.36 -7.45
N GLY A 22 0.29 -2.15 -6.32
CA GLY A 22 0.94 -2.21 -5.02
C GLY A 22 -0.04 -2.01 -3.90
N VAL A 23 0.47 -1.93 -2.68
CA VAL A 23 -0.34 -1.74 -1.49
C VAL A 23 0.35 -0.74 -0.55
N LEU A 24 -0.47 0.07 0.09
CA LEU A 24 -0.02 1.09 1.02
C LEU A 24 -0.86 0.99 2.29
N ARG A 25 -0.28 1.33 3.43
CA ARG A 25 -1.03 1.38 4.67
C ARG A 25 -0.78 2.71 5.38
N ARG A 26 -1.81 3.18 6.04
CA ARG A 26 -1.74 4.37 6.89
C ARG A 26 -1.95 3.94 8.33
N VAL A 27 -0.98 4.22 9.17
CA VAL A 27 -1.03 3.89 10.59
C VAL A 27 -1.23 5.18 11.37
N VAL A 28 -2.31 5.24 12.15
CA VAL A 28 -2.63 6.39 12.97
C VAL A 28 -2.65 5.97 14.42
N ASN A 29 -1.94 6.70 15.27
CA ASN A 29 -1.92 6.46 16.70
C ASN A 29 -1.80 7.79 17.45
N ASP A 30 -1.60 7.72 18.77
CA ASP A 30 -1.51 8.92 19.59
C ASP A 30 -0.34 9.83 19.24
N GLU A 31 0.68 9.27 18.63
CA GLU A 31 1.89 10.02 18.29
C GLU A 31 1.82 10.66 16.91
N GLY A 32 0.81 10.30 16.12
CA GLY A 32 0.64 10.87 14.80
C GLY A 32 0.26 9.84 13.74
N GLN A 33 0.69 10.10 12.54
CA GLN A 33 0.31 9.32 11.38
C GLN A 33 1.54 9.02 10.53
N VAL A 34 1.64 7.79 10.06
CA VAL A 34 2.69 7.41 9.13
C VAL A 34 2.09 6.59 8.00
N ASP A 35 2.58 6.84 6.79
CA ASP A 35 2.15 6.12 5.59
C ASP A 35 3.32 5.27 5.11
N GLU A 36 3.04 4.00 4.81
CA GLU A 36 4.05 3.05 4.37
C GLU A 36 3.55 2.27 3.17
N ALA A 37 4.45 2.02 2.22
CA ALA A 37 4.16 1.17 1.08
C ALA A 37 4.99 -0.10 1.17
N PHE A 38 4.44 -1.23 0.70
CA PHE A 38 5.17 -2.48 0.70
C PHE A 38 6.08 -2.52 -0.53
N SER A 39 7.38 -2.63 -0.31
CA SER A 39 8.37 -2.55 -1.38
C SER A 39 8.78 -3.92 -1.90
N ARG A 40 9.51 -3.93 -3.01
CA ARG A 40 10.08 -5.16 -3.57
C ARG A 40 11.14 -5.75 -2.67
N ASP A 41 11.62 -4.97 -1.71
CA ASP A 41 12.57 -5.47 -0.69
C ASP A 41 11.84 -6.24 0.40
N LEU A 42 10.55 -6.47 0.23
CA LEU A 42 9.69 -7.26 1.12
C LEU A 42 9.56 -6.64 2.50
N LYS A 43 9.48 -5.33 2.55
CA LYS A 43 9.24 -4.62 3.81
C LYS A 43 8.40 -3.37 3.59
N TRP A 44 7.77 -2.95 4.66
CA TRP A 44 7.01 -1.71 4.66
C TRP A 44 7.98 -0.54 4.85
N GLU A 45 7.92 0.40 3.92
CA GLU A 45 8.81 1.56 3.95
C GLU A 45 7.98 2.83 3.88
N PHE A 46 8.46 3.88 4.52
CA PHE A 46 7.81 5.19 4.46
C PHE A 46 7.54 5.59 3.02
N SER A 47 6.34 6.11 2.77
CA SER A 47 5.97 6.55 1.43
C SER A 47 5.14 7.83 1.50
N PRO A 48 5.48 8.85 0.73
CA PRO A 48 4.68 10.08 0.67
C PRO A 48 3.55 10.01 -0.35
N LEU A 49 3.33 8.84 -0.99
CA LEU A 49 2.37 8.73 -2.08
C LEU A 49 0.93 9.10 -1.71
N LEU A 50 0.46 8.62 -0.56
CA LEU A 50 -0.90 8.93 -0.15
C LEU A 50 -1.06 10.41 0.19
N TYR A 51 -0.05 10.98 0.81
CA TYR A 51 -0.04 12.39 1.10
C TYR A 51 -0.08 13.22 -0.20
N ALA A 52 0.71 12.80 -1.19
CA ALA A 52 0.71 13.45 -2.49
C ALA A 52 -0.65 13.32 -3.17
N ALA A 53 -1.30 12.17 -3.04
CA ALA A 53 -2.62 11.95 -3.62
C ALA A 53 -3.66 12.89 -3.01
N GLU A 54 -3.59 13.10 -1.71
CA GLU A 54 -4.52 14.01 -1.03
C GLU A 54 -4.33 15.45 -1.50
N ARG A 55 -3.15 15.78 -1.98
CA ARG A 55 -2.87 17.11 -2.53
C ARG A 55 -3.07 17.21 -4.03
N GLY A 56 -3.44 16.10 -4.67
CA GLY A 56 -3.63 16.08 -6.11
C GLY A 56 -2.33 16.03 -6.91
N ASP A 57 -1.23 15.65 -6.27
CA ASP A 57 0.09 15.67 -6.89
C ASP A 57 0.55 14.33 -7.45
N THR A 58 -0.33 13.36 -7.57
CA THR A 58 0.03 12.04 -8.09
C THR A 58 -0.98 11.58 -9.13
N MET A 59 -0.52 10.71 -10.03
CA MET A 59 -1.37 10.09 -11.04
C MET A 59 -1.91 8.73 -10.59
N PHE A 60 -1.53 8.30 -9.38
CA PHE A 60 -2.02 7.03 -8.84
C PHE A 60 -3.37 7.22 -8.16
N ASP A 61 -4.19 6.18 -8.24
CA ASP A 61 -5.42 6.12 -7.46
C ASP A 61 -5.21 5.20 -6.27
N PHE A 62 -5.86 5.53 -5.16
CA PHE A 62 -5.75 4.75 -3.92
C PHE A 62 -7.15 4.33 -3.49
N VAL A 63 -7.37 3.02 -3.43
CA VAL A 63 -8.66 2.46 -3.09
C VAL A 63 -8.57 1.78 -1.74
N PRO A 64 -9.42 2.15 -0.76
CA PRO A 64 -9.41 1.46 0.53
C PRO A 64 -9.75 -0.01 0.34
N ILE A 65 -8.98 -0.87 1.02
CA ILE A 65 -9.19 -2.32 0.95
C ILE A 65 -9.11 -2.91 2.34
N SER A 66 -9.52 -4.16 2.48
CA SER A 66 -9.45 -4.86 3.75
C SER A 66 -8.02 -5.33 4.03
N GLU A 67 -7.76 -5.66 5.29
CA GLU A 67 -6.48 -6.24 5.67
C GLU A 67 -6.23 -7.55 4.91
N GLU A 68 -7.27 -8.34 4.71
CA GLU A 68 -7.17 -9.60 3.98
C GLU A 68 -6.76 -9.37 2.54
N GLU A 69 -7.36 -8.39 1.88
CA GLU A 69 -6.99 -8.05 0.50
C GLU A 69 -5.56 -7.53 0.43
N ALA A 70 -5.17 -6.72 1.41
CA ALA A 70 -3.80 -6.21 1.48
C ALA A 70 -2.81 -7.36 1.60
N GLY A 71 -3.15 -8.38 2.41
CA GLY A 71 -2.31 -9.56 2.55
C GLY A 71 -2.12 -10.32 1.25
N ARG A 72 -3.16 -10.41 0.43
CA ARG A 72 -3.06 -11.06 -0.87
C ARG A 72 -2.12 -10.31 -1.81
N ILE A 73 -2.17 -8.99 -1.78
CA ILE A 73 -1.28 -8.17 -2.60
C ILE A 73 0.16 -8.36 -2.15
N VAL A 74 0.39 -8.36 -0.83
CA VAL A 74 1.72 -8.58 -0.26
C VAL A 74 2.27 -9.93 -0.70
N GLU A 75 1.46 -10.99 -0.63
CA GLU A 75 1.90 -12.32 -1.04
C GLU A 75 2.23 -12.38 -2.53
N ARG A 76 1.46 -11.67 -3.36
CA ARG A 76 1.76 -11.62 -4.78
C ARG A 76 3.11 -10.92 -5.03
N ILE A 77 3.37 -9.82 -4.32
CA ILE A 77 4.63 -9.11 -4.47
C ILE A 77 5.80 -10.00 -4.03
N ARG A 78 5.63 -10.75 -2.95
CA ARG A 78 6.64 -11.71 -2.50
C ARG A 78 6.94 -12.75 -3.56
N GLY A 79 5.89 -13.25 -4.20
CA GLY A 79 6.06 -14.24 -5.26
C GLY A 79 6.85 -13.69 -6.44
N LEU A 80 6.62 -12.43 -6.79
CA LEU A 80 7.34 -11.79 -7.89
C LEU A 80 8.79 -11.49 -7.55
N ALA A 81 9.06 -11.20 -6.27
CA ALA A 81 10.41 -10.87 -5.81
C ALA A 81 11.25 -12.09 -5.48
N SER A 82 10.64 -13.28 -5.42
CA SER A 82 11.31 -14.53 -5.05
C SER A 82 11.23 -15.53 -6.19
N PRO A 83 12.04 -15.34 -7.24
CA PRO A 83 11.94 -16.16 -8.45
C PRO A 83 12.25 -17.64 -8.23
N ASP A 84 12.89 -17.98 -7.13
CA ASP A 84 13.22 -19.37 -6.82
C ASP A 84 12.13 -20.10 -6.08
N ALA A 85 11.10 -19.42 -5.75
CA ALA A 85 10.00 -20.03 -4.99
C ALA A 85 9.07 -20.82 -5.88
#